data_88ac2659622b46c7e39ca179f766aa88
#
_entry.id   88ac2659622b46c7e39ca179f766aa88
#
_cell.length_a   1.000
_cell.length_b   1.000
_cell.length_c   1.000
_cell.angle_alpha   90.00
_cell.angle_beta   90.00
_cell.angle_gamma   90.00
#
_symmetry.space_group_name_H-M   'P 1'
#
loop_
_entity.id
_entity.type
_entity.pdbx_description
1 polymer ?
#
loop_
_entity_poly.entity_id
_entity_poly.type
_entity_poly.pdbx_seq_one_letter_code
_entity_poly.pdbx_strand_id
1 'polypeptide(L)'
;MSRAIAWVFLLLSPCVYAQSGPLERPASDFTSKGVGLTETLLKFAQEEHLPVAIEYLDRASIDQPIDVSLQNKTVRQVLDSILRNGHGYSWRLRNGILEITNRRASKHADGQLNRVIPVFDISEGETVKLASAMLWWNLQIAVDPNLKEKGFAGDIMGASSSVKPTTLHNRTVREILSYIVLNSRAEGWIVAGPAECLGFTPYCGLWFFIEGEALGSSYQSILRKVHENL
;
A
#
# COMPACT_ATOMS: atom_id res chain seq x y z
N MET A 1 20.49 69.84 -24.49
CA MET A 1 20.83 69.02 -23.30
C MET A 1 19.80 67.91 -23.16
N SER A 2 20.12 66.73 -23.64
CA SER A 2 19.18 65.56 -23.65
C SER A 2 19.65 64.57 -22.59
N ARG A 3 18.85 64.29 -21.56
CA ARG A 3 19.15 63.33 -20.53
C ARG A 3 18.59 61.95 -20.92
N ALA A 4 19.47 61.03 -21.23
CA ALA A 4 19.14 59.61 -21.44
C ALA A 4 18.93 58.96 -20.07
N ILE A 5 17.70 58.43 -19.85
CA ILE A 5 17.36 57.60 -18.71
C ILE A 5 17.61 56.16 -19.08
N ALA A 6 18.65 55.55 -18.49
CA ALA A 6 18.92 54.12 -18.65
C ALA A 6 18.02 53.30 -17.69
N TRP A 7 17.12 52.53 -18.28
CA TRP A 7 16.35 51.52 -17.54
C TRP A 7 17.17 50.27 -17.32
N VAL A 8 17.54 50.03 -16.03
CA VAL A 8 18.15 48.77 -15.65
C VAL A 8 17.03 47.77 -15.40
N PHE A 9 16.80 46.84 -16.31
CA PHE A 9 15.93 45.69 -16.09
C PHE A 9 16.69 44.67 -15.22
N LEU A 10 16.38 44.64 -13.94
CA LEU A 10 16.72 43.54 -13.03
C LEU A 10 15.89 42.34 -13.44
N LEU A 11 16.50 41.40 -14.19
CA LEU A 11 15.97 40.07 -14.44
C LEU A 11 15.98 39.29 -13.12
N LEU A 12 14.89 39.38 -12.38
CA LEU A 12 14.59 38.42 -11.32
C LEU A 12 14.29 37.06 -12.00
N SER A 13 15.32 36.24 -12.15
CA SER A 13 15.13 34.83 -12.49
C SER A 13 14.32 34.19 -11.38
N PRO A 14 13.09 33.70 -11.65
CA PRO A 14 12.39 32.90 -10.67
C PRO A 14 13.26 31.65 -10.47
N CYS A 15 13.84 31.47 -9.27
CA CYS A 15 14.32 30.18 -8.83
C CYS A 15 13.12 29.23 -8.87
N VAL A 16 12.99 28.49 -9.93
CA VAL A 16 12.10 27.34 -10.01
C VAL A 16 12.69 26.35 -8.99
N TYR A 17 12.20 26.39 -7.76
CA TYR A 17 12.37 25.30 -6.85
C TYR A 17 11.66 24.12 -7.53
N ALA A 18 12.42 23.28 -8.22
CA ALA A 18 11.97 21.95 -8.60
C ALA A 18 11.51 21.30 -7.29
N GLN A 19 10.20 21.17 -7.09
CA GLN A 19 9.65 20.42 -5.98
C GLN A 19 10.20 19.02 -6.15
N SER A 20 11.22 18.68 -5.37
CA SER A 20 11.74 17.32 -5.30
C SER A 20 10.54 16.43 -4.97
N GLY A 21 10.30 15.42 -5.80
CA GLY A 21 9.18 14.51 -5.59
C GLY A 21 9.22 13.94 -4.17
N PRO A 22 8.11 13.43 -3.62
CA PRO A 22 8.01 13.01 -2.23
C PRO A 22 9.08 12.00 -1.80
N LEU A 23 9.72 11.33 -2.75
CA LEU A 23 10.80 10.36 -2.50
C LEU A 23 12.21 10.96 -2.48
N GLU A 24 12.38 12.15 -3.05
CA GLU A 24 13.69 12.82 -3.11
C GLU A 24 13.90 13.79 -1.92
N ARG A 25 12.89 13.96 -1.08
CA ARG A 25 13.01 14.72 0.16
C ARG A 25 13.90 13.99 1.16
N PRO A 26 14.59 14.71 2.06
CA PRO A 26 15.28 14.08 3.18
C PRO A 26 14.29 13.23 3.99
N ALA A 27 14.71 12.02 4.34
CA ALA A 27 14.02 11.18 5.30
C ALA A 27 14.49 11.52 6.72
N SER A 28 13.67 11.17 7.69
CA SER A 28 14.06 11.13 9.10
C SER A 28 15.22 10.14 9.29
N ASP A 29 16.05 10.33 10.31
CA ASP A 29 17.06 9.35 10.68
C ASP A 29 16.34 8.04 11.05
N PHE A 30 16.66 6.97 10.34
CA PHE A 30 15.94 5.72 10.45
C PHE A 30 16.84 4.59 10.96
N THR A 31 16.38 3.91 12.00
CA THR A 31 17.05 2.74 12.57
C THR A 31 16.05 1.62 12.81
N SER A 32 16.37 0.43 12.29
CA SER A 32 15.69 -0.83 12.58
C SER A 32 16.75 -1.89 12.81
N LYS A 33 16.63 -2.69 13.87
CA LYS A 33 17.63 -3.67 14.24
C LYS A 33 16.96 -4.97 14.70
N GLY A 34 17.28 -6.06 14.01
CA GLY A 34 16.74 -7.39 14.32
C GLY A 34 15.24 -7.53 14.11
N VAL A 35 14.65 -6.62 13.35
CA VAL A 35 13.20 -6.55 13.08
C VAL A 35 12.94 -7.09 11.67
N GLY A 36 11.81 -7.77 11.48
CA GLY A 36 11.44 -8.33 10.18
C GLY A 36 11.25 -7.26 9.09
N LEU A 37 11.44 -7.66 7.83
CA LEU A 37 11.33 -6.76 6.67
C LEU A 37 10.02 -5.98 6.65
N THR A 38 8.90 -6.67 6.86
CA THR A 38 7.57 -6.04 6.82
C THR A 38 7.40 -4.99 7.91
N GLU A 39 7.80 -5.31 9.15
CA GLU A 39 7.73 -4.36 10.26
C GLU A 39 8.65 -3.17 10.02
N THR A 40 9.84 -3.40 9.49
CA THR A 40 10.77 -2.33 9.11
C THR A 40 10.16 -1.40 8.06
N LEU A 41 9.52 -1.95 7.03
CA LEU A 41 8.86 -1.16 5.97
C LEU A 41 7.66 -0.37 6.50
N LEU A 42 6.82 -0.99 7.33
CA LEU A 42 5.66 -0.32 7.92
C LEU A 42 6.07 0.82 8.84
N LYS A 43 7.07 0.57 9.71
CA LYS A 43 7.62 1.60 10.58
C LYS A 43 8.16 2.78 9.78
N PHE A 44 8.94 2.51 8.74
CA PHE A 44 9.47 3.56 7.87
C PHE A 44 8.37 4.33 7.15
N ALA A 45 7.39 3.63 6.57
CA ALA A 45 6.27 4.26 5.87
C ALA A 45 5.45 5.16 6.81
N GLN A 46 5.24 4.74 8.05
CA GLN A 46 4.55 5.53 9.07
C GLN A 46 5.35 6.78 9.48
N GLU A 47 6.64 6.65 9.77
CA GLU A 47 7.51 7.77 10.11
C GLU A 47 7.56 8.81 8.99
N GLU A 48 7.48 8.36 7.74
CA GLU A 48 7.49 9.21 6.56
C GLU A 48 6.09 9.62 6.06
N HIS A 49 5.02 9.23 6.76
CA HIS A 49 3.62 9.51 6.40
C HIS A 49 3.29 9.07 4.95
N LEU A 50 3.78 7.93 4.54
CA LEU A 50 3.53 7.34 3.23
C LEU A 50 2.49 6.23 3.33
N PRO A 51 1.33 6.36 2.69
CA PRO A 51 0.44 5.22 2.54
C PRO A 51 1.15 4.06 1.85
N VAL A 52 1.00 2.85 2.38
CA VAL A 52 1.75 1.69 1.91
C VAL A 52 0.83 0.56 1.44
N ALA A 53 1.25 -0.12 0.39
CA ALA A 53 0.64 -1.33 -0.13
C ALA A 53 1.71 -2.43 -0.22
N ILE A 54 1.51 -3.54 0.49
CA ILE A 54 2.45 -4.67 0.46
C ILE A 54 1.76 -5.86 -0.21
N GLU A 55 2.29 -6.26 -1.35
CA GLU A 55 1.72 -7.32 -2.17
C GLU A 55 2.41 -8.66 -1.92
N TYR A 56 1.61 -9.68 -1.63
CA TYR A 56 2.04 -11.07 -1.49
C TYR A 56 3.16 -11.27 -0.48
N LEU A 57 2.88 -10.80 0.74
CA LEU A 57 3.75 -11.02 1.87
C LEU A 57 3.84 -12.51 2.19
N ASP A 58 5.03 -13.07 2.15
CA ASP A 58 5.30 -14.45 2.49
C ASP A 58 5.96 -14.58 3.88
N ARG A 59 5.92 -15.80 4.44
CA ARG A 59 6.46 -16.08 5.77
C ARG A 59 7.96 -15.79 5.86
N ALA A 60 8.71 -16.13 4.83
CA ALA A 60 10.16 -15.91 4.83
C ALA A 60 10.51 -14.42 4.93
N SER A 61 9.70 -13.56 4.28
CA SER A 61 9.89 -12.11 4.33
C SER A 61 9.50 -11.50 5.68
N ILE A 62 8.51 -12.10 6.38
CA ILE A 62 8.10 -11.64 7.71
C ILE A 62 9.22 -11.91 8.72
N ASP A 63 9.78 -13.11 8.68
CA ASP A 63 10.74 -13.59 9.67
C ASP A 63 12.18 -13.11 9.39
N GLN A 64 12.45 -12.56 8.19
CA GLN A 64 13.80 -12.13 7.82
C GLN A 64 14.21 -10.87 8.61
N PRO A 65 15.20 -10.96 9.51
CA PRO A 65 15.64 -9.79 10.26
C PRO A 65 16.37 -8.81 9.33
N ILE A 66 16.09 -7.54 9.53
CA ILE A 66 16.73 -6.42 8.82
C ILE A 66 17.46 -5.55 9.83
N ASP A 67 18.73 -5.29 9.53
CA ASP A 67 19.53 -4.30 10.25
C ASP A 67 19.79 -3.12 9.32
N VAL A 68 19.19 -1.99 9.65
CA VAL A 68 19.33 -0.73 8.90
C VAL A 68 19.56 0.40 9.89
N SER A 69 20.60 1.20 9.63
CA SER A 69 20.86 2.45 10.34
C SER A 69 21.32 3.48 9.32
N LEU A 70 20.47 4.45 9.03
CA LEU A 70 20.66 5.43 7.95
C LEU A 70 20.40 6.84 8.46
N GLN A 71 21.32 7.73 8.15
CA GLN A 71 21.23 9.15 8.47
C GLN A 71 21.48 9.97 7.21
N ASN A 72 20.88 11.15 7.13
CA ASN A 72 21.07 12.09 6.02
C ASN A 72 20.82 11.45 4.64
N LYS A 73 19.78 10.62 4.53
CA LYS A 73 19.36 9.96 3.29
C LYS A 73 18.03 10.50 2.80
N THR A 74 17.75 10.34 1.51
CA THR A 74 16.42 10.58 0.98
C THR A 74 15.52 9.38 1.26
N VAL A 75 14.19 9.59 1.22
CA VAL A 75 13.20 8.53 1.35
C VAL A 75 13.50 7.38 0.37
N ARG A 76 13.83 7.70 -0.88
CA ARG A 76 14.26 6.72 -1.90
C ARG A 76 15.45 5.89 -1.44
N GLN A 77 16.49 6.53 -0.95
CA GLN A 77 17.71 5.84 -0.53
C GLN A 77 17.48 4.91 0.67
N VAL A 78 16.59 5.29 1.59
CA VAL A 78 16.22 4.43 2.71
C VAL A 78 15.46 3.20 2.21
N LEU A 79 14.45 3.38 1.36
CA LEU A 79 13.68 2.28 0.74
C LEU A 79 14.58 1.31 -0.03
N ASP A 80 15.48 1.85 -0.85
CA ASP A 80 16.45 1.04 -1.60
C ASP A 80 17.37 0.23 -0.67
N SER A 81 17.74 0.80 0.47
CA SER A 81 18.59 0.12 1.46
C SER A 81 17.84 -0.99 2.20
N ILE A 82 16.59 -0.74 2.62
CA ILE A 82 15.74 -1.75 3.26
C ILE A 82 15.50 -2.92 2.30
N LEU A 83 15.09 -2.63 1.05
CA LEU A 83 14.71 -3.66 0.09
C LEU A 83 15.89 -4.34 -0.62
N ARG A 84 17.09 -3.75 -0.57
CA ARG A 84 18.32 -4.44 -1.03
C ARG A 84 18.58 -5.70 -0.24
N ASN A 85 18.25 -5.68 1.05
CA ASN A 85 18.37 -6.81 1.95
C ASN A 85 17.10 -7.69 1.94
N GLY A 86 15.98 -7.17 1.42
CA GLY A 86 14.70 -7.86 1.29
C GLY A 86 14.60 -8.66 -0.01
N HIS A 87 14.90 -9.94 0.04
CA HIS A 87 14.96 -10.82 -1.12
C HIS A 87 13.62 -10.92 -1.87
N GLY A 88 13.61 -10.45 -3.10
CA GLY A 88 12.50 -10.67 -4.02
C GLY A 88 11.44 -9.57 -4.07
N TYR A 89 11.57 -8.51 -3.29
CA TYR A 89 10.65 -7.36 -3.36
C TYR A 89 11.23 -6.22 -4.18
N SER A 90 10.34 -5.42 -4.74
CA SER A 90 10.62 -4.15 -5.39
C SER A 90 9.57 -3.13 -4.93
N TRP A 91 9.87 -1.87 -5.09
CA TRP A 91 8.95 -0.81 -4.73
C TRP A 91 8.76 0.18 -5.88
N ARG A 92 7.63 0.88 -5.85
CA ARG A 92 7.34 2.04 -6.68
C ARG A 92 6.34 2.95 -5.96
N LEU A 93 6.36 4.22 -6.28
CA LEU A 93 5.30 5.14 -5.85
C LEU A 93 4.27 5.25 -6.98
N ARG A 94 3.02 4.94 -6.66
CA ARG A 94 1.91 5.04 -7.62
C ARG A 94 0.72 5.74 -6.97
N ASN A 95 0.27 6.83 -7.57
CA ASN A 95 -0.87 7.62 -7.08
C ASN A 95 -0.75 8.02 -5.60
N GLY A 96 0.45 8.26 -5.09
CA GLY A 96 0.70 8.63 -3.72
C GLY A 96 0.82 7.45 -2.75
N ILE A 97 0.69 6.20 -3.20
CA ILE A 97 0.89 4.99 -2.40
C ILE A 97 2.24 4.36 -2.72
N LEU A 98 2.98 4.00 -1.68
CA LEU A 98 4.19 3.21 -1.78
C LEU A 98 3.81 1.73 -1.99
N GLU A 99 3.83 1.28 -3.24
CA GLU A 99 3.58 -0.12 -3.59
C GLU A 99 4.88 -0.94 -3.44
N ILE A 100 4.84 -1.96 -2.59
CA ILE A 100 5.92 -2.92 -2.36
C ILE A 100 5.45 -4.26 -2.90
N THR A 101 6.07 -4.72 -3.97
CA THR A 101 5.58 -5.84 -4.75
C THR A 101 6.58 -6.99 -4.72
N ASN A 102 6.09 -8.19 -4.44
CA ASN A 102 6.85 -9.42 -4.63
C ASN A 102 7.13 -9.62 -6.12
N ARG A 103 8.41 -9.71 -6.51
CA ARG A 103 8.82 -9.82 -7.92
C ARG A 103 8.34 -11.11 -8.59
N ARG A 104 8.11 -12.17 -7.83
CA ARG A 104 7.56 -13.42 -8.35
C ARG A 104 6.07 -13.24 -8.66
N ALA A 105 5.31 -12.69 -7.72
CA ALA A 105 3.88 -12.46 -7.88
C ALA A 105 3.56 -11.43 -8.97
N SER A 106 4.37 -10.37 -9.13
CA SER A 106 4.12 -9.31 -10.12
C SER A 106 4.17 -9.79 -11.57
N LYS A 107 4.76 -10.95 -11.85
CA LYS A 107 4.86 -11.53 -13.20
C LYS A 107 3.58 -12.24 -13.65
N HIS A 108 2.63 -12.45 -12.75
CA HIS A 108 1.40 -13.15 -13.06
C HIS A 108 0.27 -12.15 -13.36
N ALA A 109 -0.03 -12.00 -14.64
CA ALA A 109 -1.10 -11.11 -15.10
C ALA A 109 -2.48 -11.47 -14.53
N ASP A 110 -2.70 -12.75 -14.24
CA ASP A 110 -3.98 -13.29 -13.75
C ASP A 110 -4.12 -13.27 -12.22
N GLY A 111 -3.16 -12.66 -11.51
CA GLY A 111 -3.21 -12.54 -10.06
C GLY A 111 -4.45 -11.80 -9.57
N GLN A 112 -4.94 -12.14 -8.38
CA GLN A 112 -6.12 -11.53 -7.76
C GLN A 112 -6.12 -10.01 -7.83
N LEU A 113 -4.97 -9.39 -7.56
CA LEU A 113 -4.82 -7.92 -7.55
C LEU A 113 -4.99 -7.28 -8.93
N ASN A 114 -4.77 -8.02 -10.00
CA ASN A 114 -4.92 -7.53 -11.38
C ASN A 114 -6.32 -7.79 -11.95
N ARG A 115 -7.16 -8.55 -11.25
CA ARG A 115 -8.51 -8.84 -11.73
C ARG A 115 -9.34 -7.57 -11.75
N VAL A 116 -10.04 -7.36 -12.87
CA VAL A 116 -10.92 -6.21 -13.07
C VAL A 116 -12.28 -6.52 -12.47
N ILE A 117 -12.77 -5.61 -11.64
CA ILE A 117 -14.15 -5.59 -11.13
C ILE A 117 -14.94 -4.60 -12.01
N PRO A 118 -16.00 -5.05 -12.71
CA PRO A 118 -16.75 -4.20 -13.63
C PRO A 118 -17.36 -2.97 -12.94
N VAL A 119 -17.99 -3.18 -11.79
CA VAL A 119 -18.59 -2.12 -10.97
C VAL A 119 -18.34 -2.44 -9.50
N PHE A 120 -17.86 -1.44 -8.76
CA PHE A 120 -17.68 -1.51 -7.32
C PHE A 120 -18.24 -0.25 -6.67
N ASP A 121 -19.30 -0.41 -5.90
CA ASP A 121 -19.98 0.68 -5.21
C ASP A 121 -19.54 0.75 -3.76
N ILE A 122 -19.25 1.96 -3.30
CA ILE A 122 -19.00 2.30 -1.90
C ILE A 122 -20.08 3.30 -1.50
N SER A 123 -20.96 2.89 -0.61
CA SER A 123 -22.09 3.69 -0.15
C SER A 123 -21.67 4.73 0.89
N GLU A 124 -22.53 5.74 1.11
CA GLU A 124 -22.30 6.71 2.19
C GLU A 124 -22.31 6.02 3.56
N GLY A 125 -21.30 6.35 4.39
CA GLY A 125 -21.12 5.76 5.71
C GLY A 125 -20.51 4.35 5.70
N GLU A 126 -20.21 3.80 4.52
CA GLU A 126 -19.54 2.49 4.42
C GLU A 126 -18.12 2.56 5.01
N THR A 127 -17.80 1.56 5.82
CA THR A 127 -16.49 1.49 6.48
C THR A 127 -15.46 0.75 5.62
N VAL A 128 -14.16 1.00 5.87
CA VAL A 128 -13.06 0.24 5.25
C VAL A 128 -13.27 -1.26 5.39
N LYS A 129 -13.73 -1.68 6.57
CA LYS A 129 -14.06 -3.07 6.89
C LYS A 129 -15.11 -3.64 5.94
N LEU A 130 -16.24 -2.93 5.75
CA LEU A 130 -17.32 -3.39 4.88
C LEU A 130 -16.91 -3.36 3.41
N ALA A 131 -16.29 -2.27 2.95
CA ALA A 131 -15.80 -2.14 1.58
C ALA A 131 -14.80 -3.27 1.22
N SER A 132 -13.90 -3.62 2.16
CA SER A 132 -12.98 -4.74 1.99
C SER A 132 -13.71 -6.08 1.84
N ALA A 133 -14.71 -6.34 2.69
CA ALA A 133 -15.49 -7.56 2.63
C ALA A 133 -16.31 -7.67 1.34
N MET A 134 -16.89 -6.55 0.89
CA MET A 134 -17.64 -6.50 -0.36
C MET A 134 -16.72 -6.69 -1.58
N LEU A 135 -15.49 -6.15 -1.55
CA LEU A 135 -14.52 -6.38 -2.60
C LEU A 135 -14.13 -7.86 -2.68
N TRP A 136 -13.85 -8.47 -1.54
CA TRP A 136 -13.55 -9.90 -1.47
C TRP A 136 -14.74 -10.73 -2.00
N TRP A 137 -15.97 -10.39 -1.62
CA TRP A 137 -17.18 -11.06 -2.08
C TRP A 137 -17.37 -10.93 -3.60
N ASN A 138 -17.21 -9.74 -4.16
CA ASN A 138 -17.26 -9.51 -5.61
C ASN A 138 -16.21 -10.38 -6.34
N LEU A 139 -15.03 -10.52 -5.75
CA LEU A 139 -13.99 -11.37 -6.29
C LEU A 139 -14.40 -12.86 -6.28
N GLN A 140 -15.03 -13.33 -5.21
CA GLN A 140 -15.53 -14.71 -5.12
C GLN A 140 -16.62 -14.99 -6.16
N ILE A 141 -17.59 -14.07 -6.31
CA ILE A 141 -18.65 -14.18 -7.34
C ILE A 141 -18.05 -14.19 -8.75
N ALA A 142 -17.00 -13.42 -9.00
CA ALA A 142 -16.34 -13.40 -10.30
C ALA A 142 -15.69 -14.73 -10.67
N VAL A 143 -15.44 -15.61 -9.70
CA VAL A 143 -14.90 -16.97 -9.89
C VAL A 143 -15.99 -18.01 -9.93
N ASP A 144 -16.94 -17.95 -8.99
CA ASP A 144 -18.09 -18.83 -8.92
C ASP A 144 -19.37 -17.98 -8.84
N PRO A 145 -20.01 -17.72 -10.00
CA PRO A 145 -21.25 -16.95 -10.05
C PRO A 145 -22.42 -17.53 -9.20
N ASN A 146 -22.39 -18.83 -8.91
CA ASN A 146 -23.43 -19.47 -8.09
C ASN A 146 -23.40 -19.02 -6.62
N LEU A 147 -22.28 -18.45 -6.18
CA LEU A 147 -22.18 -17.88 -4.83
C LEU A 147 -23.11 -16.68 -4.64
N LYS A 148 -23.47 -15.99 -5.71
CA LYS A 148 -24.38 -14.84 -5.65
C LYS A 148 -25.71 -15.18 -4.99
N GLU A 149 -26.24 -16.38 -5.25
CA GLU A 149 -27.51 -16.86 -4.68
C GLU A 149 -27.39 -17.24 -3.20
N LYS A 150 -26.18 -17.58 -2.73
CA LYS A 150 -25.94 -18.00 -1.34
C LYS A 150 -25.81 -16.83 -0.37
N GLY A 151 -25.62 -15.62 -0.87
CA GLY A 151 -25.39 -14.43 -0.06
C GLY A 151 -24.01 -14.42 0.63
N PHE A 152 -23.63 -13.27 1.15
CA PHE A 152 -22.41 -13.13 1.94
C PHE A 152 -22.66 -13.59 3.38
N ALA A 153 -21.91 -14.60 3.81
CA ALA A 153 -21.89 -15.03 5.20
C ALA A 153 -20.41 -15.06 5.65
N GLY A 154 -20.02 -14.09 6.45
CA GLY A 154 -18.64 -14.02 6.95
C GLY A 154 -18.51 -13.02 8.10
N ASP A 155 -17.55 -13.28 8.98
CA ASP A 155 -17.16 -12.30 9.98
C ASP A 155 -16.28 -11.24 9.32
N ILE A 156 -16.69 -9.97 9.47
CA ILE A 156 -16.00 -8.85 8.85
C ILE A 156 -15.00 -8.29 9.87
N MET A 157 -13.72 -8.55 9.64
CA MET A 157 -12.64 -8.01 10.47
C MET A 157 -11.94 -6.87 9.73
N GLY A 158 -11.50 -5.85 10.45
CA GLY A 158 -10.70 -4.77 9.85
C GLY A 158 -11.02 -3.39 10.41
N ALA A 159 -10.52 -2.39 9.73
CA ALA A 159 -10.59 -0.99 10.06
C ALA A 159 -12.02 -0.45 10.03
N SER A 160 -12.32 0.46 10.94
CA SER A 160 -13.67 1.01 11.18
C SER A 160 -13.89 2.40 10.61
N SER A 161 -12.87 3.06 10.06
CA SER A 161 -13.04 4.39 9.46
C SER A 161 -13.91 4.34 8.20
N SER A 162 -14.64 5.42 7.97
CA SER A 162 -15.48 5.54 6.78
C SER A 162 -14.63 5.77 5.53
N VAL A 163 -15.08 5.22 4.41
CA VAL A 163 -14.52 5.46 3.08
C VAL A 163 -15.37 6.50 2.37
N LYS A 164 -14.76 7.36 1.58
CA LYS A 164 -15.49 8.32 0.73
C LYS A 164 -16.36 7.57 -0.27
N PRO A 165 -17.68 7.86 -0.36
CA PRO A 165 -18.60 7.16 -1.25
C PRO A 165 -18.23 7.40 -2.72
N THR A 166 -18.36 6.35 -3.54
CA THR A 166 -18.12 6.40 -4.98
C THR A 166 -18.61 5.14 -5.69
N THR A 167 -18.78 5.24 -7.00
CA THR A 167 -18.90 4.09 -7.90
C THR A 167 -17.66 4.01 -8.78
N LEU A 168 -16.95 2.90 -8.67
CA LEU A 168 -15.75 2.62 -9.45
C LEU A 168 -16.09 1.67 -10.60
N HIS A 169 -15.73 2.05 -11.84
CA HIS A 169 -16.00 1.25 -13.04
C HIS A 169 -14.70 0.69 -13.61
N ASN A 170 -14.72 -0.59 -13.97
CA ASN A 170 -13.61 -1.30 -14.64
C ASN A 170 -12.26 -1.08 -13.92
N ARG A 171 -12.24 -1.25 -12.60
CA ARG A 171 -11.04 -1.11 -11.79
C ARG A 171 -10.48 -2.45 -11.37
N THR A 172 -9.16 -2.55 -11.33
CA THR A 172 -8.51 -3.70 -10.74
C THR A 172 -8.70 -3.72 -9.23
N VAL A 173 -8.63 -4.91 -8.64
CA VAL A 173 -8.67 -5.06 -7.17
C VAL A 173 -7.64 -4.17 -6.50
N ARG A 174 -6.41 -4.10 -7.03
CA ARG A 174 -5.35 -3.20 -6.54
C ARG A 174 -5.78 -1.74 -6.53
N GLU A 175 -6.42 -1.28 -7.61
CA GLU A 175 -6.89 0.11 -7.71
C GLU A 175 -8.01 0.39 -6.70
N ILE A 176 -8.89 -0.58 -6.45
CA ILE A 176 -9.97 -0.45 -5.45
C ILE A 176 -9.40 -0.40 -4.04
N LEU A 177 -8.46 -1.31 -3.69
CA LEU A 177 -7.77 -1.28 -2.40
C LEU A 177 -7.04 0.04 -2.18
N SER A 178 -6.36 0.54 -3.21
CA SER A 178 -5.67 1.83 -3.17
C SER A 178 -6.65 3.01 -3.02
N TYR A 179 -7.82 2.96 -3.68
CA TYR A 179 -8.87 3.95 -3.50
C TYR A 179 -9.35 3.99 -2.05
N ILE A 180 -9.62 2.83 -1.47
CA ILE A 180 -10.08 2.71 -0.07
C ILE A 180 -9.07 3.40 0.87
N VAL A 181 -7.78 3.12 0.74
CA VAL A 181 -6.73 3.74 1.56
C VAL A 181 -6.70 5.26 1.38
N LEU A 182 -6.65 5.75 0.13
CA LEU A 182 -6.55 7.18 -0.15
C LEU A 182 -7.79 7.99 0.23
N ASN A 183 -8.93 7.34 0.45
CA ASN A 183 -10.21 7.99 0.75
C ASN A 183 -10.81 7.57 2.09
N SER A 184 -9.97 7.09 2.99
CA SER A 184 -10.30 6.76 4.39
C SER A 184 -9.18 7.22 5.33
N ARG A 185 -9.16 6.72 6.56
CA ARG A 185 -8.05 6.87 7.50
C ARG A 185 -7.10 5.68 7.51
N ALA A 186 -7.27 4.74 6.57
CA ALA A 186 -6.34 3.63 6.46
C ALA A 186 -4.98 4.13 5.96
N GLU A 187 -3.90 3.66 6.58
CA GLU A 187 -2.52 4.01 6.25
C GLU A 187 -1.92 3.07 5.20
N GLY A 188 -2.61 1.97 4.91
CA GLY A 188 -2.16 1.03 3.91
C GLY A 188 -3.00 -0.25 3.85
N TRP A 189 -2.59 -1.13 2.95
CA TRP A 189 -3.13 -2.48 2.85
C TRP A 189 -2.02 -3.51 2.62
N ILE A 190 -2.25 -4.73 3.08
CA ILE A 190 -1.35 -5.86 2.92
C ILE A 190 -2.13 -7.02 2.33
N VAL A 191 -1.57 -7.67 1.33
CA VAL A 191 -2.01 -8.99 0.87
C VAL A 191 -0.98 -10.01 1.33
N ALA A 192 -1.39 -10.91 2.22
CA ALA A 192 -0.57 -12.01 2.70
C ALA A 192 -0.94 -13.29 1.98
N GLY A 193 0.06 -14.09 1.64
CA GLY A 193 -0.11 -15.37 0.98
C GLY A 193 1.11 -15.75 0.18
N PRO A 194 1.30 -17.03 -0.14
CA PRO A 194 2.40 -17.45 -1.00
C PRO A 194 2.27 -16.81 -2.38
N ALA A 195 3.41 -16.49 -2.99
CA ALA A 195 3.44 -15.91 -4.34
C ALA A 195 2.79 -16.81 -5.39
N GLU A 196 2.72 -18.11 -5.09
CA GLU A 196 2.06 -19.15 -5.87
C GLU A 196 0.53 -19.12 -5.74
N CYS A 197 -0.03 -18.37 -4.80
CA CYS A 197 -1.47 -18.13 -4.66
C CYS A 197 -2.03 -17.29 -5.81
N LEU A 198 -1.79 -17.71 -7.02
CA LEU A 198 -2.20 -17.03 -8.24
C LEU A 198 -3.50 -17.62 -8.80
N GLY A 199 -3.84 -18.81 -8.30
CA GLY A 199 -5.09 -19.49 -8.57
C GLY A 199 -6.08 -19.22 -7.44
N PHE A 200 -7.33 -19.18 -7.81
CA PHE A 200 -8.42 -19.01 -6.89
C PHE A 200 -8.62 -20.28 -6.06
N THR A 201 -7.97 -20.33 -4.92
CA THR A 201 -8.50 -21.14 -3.84
C THR A 201 -9.11 -20.17 -2.82
N PRO A 202 -10.23 -20.50 -2.16
CA PRO A 202 -10.89 -19.61 -1.20
C PRO A 202 -10.01 -19.24 0.01
N TYR A 203 -8.80 -19.77 0.08
CA TYR A 203 -7.85 -19.59 1.17
C TYR A 203 -6.58 -18.84 0.77
N CYS A 204 -6.44 -18.45 -0.49
CA CYS A 204 -5.27 -17.77 -1.00
C CYS A 204 -5.43 -16.25 -0.91
N GLY A 205 -4.66 -15.65 -0.04
CA GLY A 205 -4.53 -14.21 0.10
C GLY A 205 -5.56 -13.59 1.05
N LEU A 206 -5.13 -13.37 2.26
CA LEU A 206 -5.86 -12.54 3.22
C LEU A 206 -5.45 -11.08 3.03
N TRP A 207 -6.44 -10.19 2.99
CA TRP A 207 -6.19 -8.76 2.91
C TRP A 207 -6.38 -8.13 4.27
N PHE A 208 -5.47 -7.23 4.59
CA PHE A 208 -5.51 -6.48 5.84
C PHE A 208 -5.36 -5.01 5.52
N PHE A 209 -6.18 -4.18 6.15
CA PHE A 209 -5.99 -2.75 6.17
C PHE A 209 -5.29 -2.34 7.46
N ILE A 210 -4.42 -1.34 7.35
CA ILE A 210 -3.68 -0.76 8.46
C ILE A 210 -4.37 0.54 8.82
N GLU A 211 -4.85 0.68 10.06
CA GLU A 211 -5.44 1.90 10.59
C GLU A 211 -4.80 2.30 11.92
N GLY A 212 -4.46 3.61 12.01
CA GLY A 212 -4.21 4.33 13.24
C GLY A 212 -2.92 4.03 13.98
N GLU A 213 -2.74 4.73 15.09
CA GLU A 213 -1.56 4.70 15.98
C GLU A 213 -1.24 3.32 16.59
N ALA A 214 -2.07 2.33 16.33
CA ALA A 214 -1.95 0.97 16.87
C ALA A 214 -1.09 0.04 16.01
N LEU A 215 -0.09 0.55 15.28
CA LEU A 215 0.85 -0.33 14.57
C LEU A 215 1.43 -1.42 15.49
N GLY A 216 1.65 -1.12 16.75
CA GLY A 216 2.15 -2.12 17.71
C GLY A 216 1.20 -3.31 17.93
N SER A 217 -0.07 -3.07 18.23
CA SER A 217 -1.02 -4.14 18.55
C SER A 217 -1.73 -4.72 17.31
N SER A 218 -2.12 -3.88 16.37
CA SER A 218 -2.75 -4.32 15.10
C SER A 218 -1.76 -5.06 14.22
N TYR A 219 -0.52 -4.60 14.16
CA TYR A 219 0.54 -5.24 13.39
C TYR A 219 0.88 -6.63 13.94
N GLN A 220 1.07 -6.77 15.24
CA GLN A 220 1.31 -8.09 15.87
C GLN A 220 0.11 -9.03 15.66
N SER A 221 -1.10 -8.51 15.65
CA SER A 221 -2.29 -9.29 15.31
C SER A 221 -2.31 -9.73 13.85
N ILE A 222 -1.91 -8.84 12.91
CA ILE A 222 -1.79 -9.16 11.48
C ILE A 222 -0.70 -10.21 11.27
N LEU A 223 0.49 -10.01 11.84
CA LEU A 223 1.58 -10.98 11.75
C LEU A 223 1.18 -12.35 12.29
N ARG A 224 0.55 -12.39 13.48
CA ARG A 224 0.06 -13.65 14.05
C ARG A 224 -0.90 -14.35 13.10
N LYS A 225 -1.87 -13.64 12.53
CA LYS A 225 -2.83 -14.22 11.56
C LYS A 225 -2.15 -14.68 10.28
N VAL A 226 -1.16 -13.94 9.78
CA VAL A 226 -0.35 -14.38 8.64
C VAL A 226 0.40 -15.65 8.99
N HIS A 227 1.01 -15.74 10.18
CA HIS A 227 1.71 -16.94 10.64
C HIS A 227 0.78 -18.15 10.84
N GLU A 228 -0.46 -17.92 11.29
CA GLU A 228 -1.45 -18.98 11.49
C GLU A 228 -2.03 -19.52 10.18
N ASN A 229 -1.96 -18.76 9.07
CA ASN A 229 -2.57 -19.08 7.80
C ASN A 229 -1.56 -19.34 6.65
N LEU A 230 -0.25 -19.20 6.90
CA LEU A 230 0.84 -19.58 6.00
C LEU A 230 1.53 -20.86 6.50
#